data_68f4f4f706a9981afa9d21fd853f91ba
#
_entry.id   68f4f4f706a9981afa9d21fd853f91ba
#
_cell.length_a   1.000
_cell.length_b   1.000
_cell.length_c   1.000
_cell.angle_alpha   90.00
_cell.angle_beta   90.00
_cell.angle_gamma   90.00
#
_symmetry.space_group_name_H-M   'P 1'
#
loop_
_entity.id
_entity.type
_entity.pdbx_description
1 polymer ?
#
loop_
_entity_poly.entity_id
_entity_poly.type
_entity_poly.pdbx_seq_one_letter_code
_entity_poly.pdbx_strand_id
1 'polypeptide(L)'
;PAEGNVISDTLETPITAGEKPLVSFYLRDFTLMRSVVFTCGALSGGLYANGDETENLNISMDTSRKTQLTYFLSNVSVRTAPENRAIICYGDSITAQDWPDDLQLRCRKDGFQHTAIIRRATSGSRILREYHCLTYESYGLMGAKRFAHEVPTDGADAVIIQQGINDIIHPVGTQVNPFRPMSD
;
A
#
# COMPACT_ATOMS: atom_id res chain seq x y z
N PRO A 1 -5.14 -22.45 -4.30
CA PRO A 1 -5.53 -21.20 -4.93
C PRO A 1 -4.39 -20.75 -5.80
N ALA A 2 -4.71 -20.34 -7.03
CA ALA A 2 -3.69 -19.87 -7.93
C ALA A 2 -3.03 -18.64 -7.29
N GLU A 3 -1.72 -18.70 -7.14
CA GLU A 3 -0.92 -17.51 -6.87
C GLU A 3 -1.09 -16.60 -8.10
N GLY A 4 -1.76 -15.47 -7.93
CA GLY A 4 -1.97 -14.57 -9.04
C GLY A 4 -2.81 -13.35 -8.66
N ASN A 5 -2.61 -12.28 -9.40
CA ASN A 5 -3.47 -11.10 -9.31
C ASN A 5 -4.76 -11.37 -10.11
N VAL A 6 -5.88 -10.98 -9.54
CA VAL A 6 -7.14 -10.88 -10.26
C VAL A 6 -7.29 -9.43 -10.72
N ILE A 7 -7.52 -9.24 -11.99
CA ILE A 7 -7.74 -7.93 -12.60
C ILE A 7 -9.22 -7.86 -12.95
N SER A 8 -9.89 -6.78 -12.51
CA SER A 8 -11.29 -6.54 -12.87
C SER A 8 -11.40 -6.07 -14.31
N ASP A 9 -12.62 -6.13 -14.84
CA ASP A 9 -12.96 -5.46 -16.08
C ASP A 9 -12.74 -3.95 -15.96
N THR A 10 -12.55 -3.30 -17.10
CA THR A 10 -12.47 -1.84 -17.16
C THR A 10 -13.86 -1.24 -16.94
N LEU A 11 -13.94 -0.31 -16.01
CA LEU A 11 -15.15 0.48 -15.78
C LEU A 11 -15.05 1.80 -16.55
N GLU A 12 -16.06 2.12 -17.37
CA GLU A 12 -16.15 3.38 -18.10
C GLU A 12 -16.77 4.48 -17.21
N THR A 13 -16.23 4.60 -15.99
CA THR A 13 -16.66 5.61 -15.03
C THR A 13 -15.60 6.71 -14.96
N PRO A 14 -15.94 7.95 -15.34
CA PRO A 14 -14.99 9.05 -15.23
C PRO A 14 -14.68 9.34 -13.76
N ILE A 15 -13.41 9.57 -13.48
CA ILE A 15 -12.92 9.98 -12.16
C ILE A 15 -12.24 11.32 -12.31
N THR A 16 -12.67 12.28 -11.51
CA THR A 16 -12.10 13.63 -11.48
C THR A 16 -10.94 13.71 -10.47
N ALA A 17 -9.93 14.50 -10.79
CA ALA A 17 -8.80 14.70 -9.89
C ALA A 17 -9.25 15.20 -8.51
N GLY A 18 -8.92 14.45 -7.47
CA GLY A 18 -9.32 14.73 -6.09
C GLY A 18 -10.51 13.95 -5.58
N GLU A 19 -11.25 13.27 -6.45
CA GLU A 19 -12.27 12.33 -6.01
C GLU A 19 -11.65 11.11 -5.31
N LYS A 20 -12.42 10.54 -4.39
CA LYS A 20 -12.05 9.34 -3.64
C LYS A 20 -12.97 8.20 -4.08
N PRO A 21 -12.56 7.36 -5.03
CA PRO A 21 -13.36 6.21 -5.41
C PRO A 21 -13.44 5.23 -4.23
N LEU A 22 -14.61 4.65 -4.06
CA LEU A 22 -14.83 3.55 -3.12
C LEU A 22 -14.68 2.22 -3.87
N VAL A 23 -13.81 1.36 -3.37
CA VAL A 23 -13.70 -0.02 -3.84
C VAL A 23 -14.21 -0.91 -2.72
N SER A 24 -15.28 -1.65 -2.98
CA SER A 24 -15.86 -2.59 -2.02
C SER A 24 -15.74 -4.02 -2.54
N PHE A 25 -15.55 -4.95 -1.62
CA PHE A 25 -15.54 -6.37 -1.91
C PHE A 25 -16.02 -7.16 -0.68
N TYR A 26 -16.62 -8.31 -0.94
CA TYR A 26 -17.13 -9.21 0.06
C TYR A 26 -16.40 -10.53 0.05
N LEU A 27 -16.03 -11.00 1.22
CA LEU A 27 -15.44 -12.33 1.43
C LEU A 27 -16.43 -13.18 2.19
N ARG A 28 -16.99 -14.17 1.49
CA ARG A 28 -18.05 -15.03 2.04
C ARG A 28 -17.58 -15.88 3.20
N ASP A 29 -16.36 -16.38 3.09
CA ASP A 29 -15.79 -17.32 4.04
C ASP A 29 -14.50 -16.76 4.66
N PHE A 30 -14.06 -17.41 5.72
CA PHE A 30 -12.80 -17.08 6.38
C PHE A 30 -11.63 -17.26 5.41
N THR A 31 -10.79 -16.25 5.33
CA THR A 31 -9.55 -16.28 4.54
C THR A 31 -8.36 -16.05 5.47
N LEU A 32 -7.44 -17.01 5.50
CA LEU A 32 -6.20 -16.85 6.24
C LEU A 32 -5.32 -15.81 5.54
N MET A 33 -5.03 -14.72 6.23
CA MET A 33 -4.11 -13.71 5.77
C MET A 33 -2.77 -13.86 6.48
N ARG A 34 -1.69 -13.88 5.69
CA ARG A 34 -0.32 -13.93 6.22
C ARG A 34 0.29 -12.55 6.42
N SER A 35 -0.18 -11.57 5.66
CA SER A 35 0.26 -10.19 5.78
C SER A 35 -0.84 -9.22 5.39
N VAL A 36 -0.70 -8.00 5.83
CA VAL A 36 -1.59 -6.88 5.50
C VAL A 36 -0.75 -5.62 5.36
N VAL A 37 -1.17 -4.74 4.46
CA VAL A 37 -0.49 -3.46 4.28
C VAL A 37 -1.15 -2.42 5.19
N PHE A 38 -0.33 -1.81 6.03
CA PHE A 38 -0.74 -0.67 6.83
C PHE A 38 -0.51 0.61 6.03
N THR A 39 -1.56 1.40 5.89
CA THR A 39 -1.51 2.72 5.27
C THR A 39 -2.24 3.72 6.16
N CYS A 40 -1.62 4.85 6.40
CA CYS A 40 -2.28 5.99 7.01
C CYS A 40 -2.04 7.23 6.15
N GLY A 41 -2.84 8.25 6.38
CA GLY A 41 -2.77 9.49 5.62
C GLY A 41 -4.15 10.05 5.33
N ALA A 42 -4.19 11.24 4.76
CA ALA A 42 -5.42 11.97 4.50
C ALA A 42 -6.17 11.49 3.24
N LEU A 43 -5.46 10.83 2.32
CA LEU A 43 -5.98 10.51 0.99
C LEU A 43 -6.53 9.09 0.87
N SER A 44 -6.27 8.23 1.84
CA SER A 44 -6.76 6.86 1.85
C SER A 44 -7.37 6.47 3.19
N GLY A 45 -8.28 5.50 3.18
CA GLY A 45 -8.89 4.95 4.37
C GLY A 45 -9.72 3.73 4.00
N GLY A 46 -10.15 2.99 4.99
CA GLY A 46 -10.98 1.81 4.81
C GLY A 46 -12.08 1.71 5.84
N LEU A 47 -13.10 0.96 5.47
CA LEU A 47 -14.17 0.53 6.36
C LEU A 47 -14.30 -0.98 6.23
N TYR A 48 -14.70 -1.64 7.28
CA TYR A 48 -15.13 -3.03 7.24
C TYR A 48 -16.41 -3.21 8.03
N ALA A 49 -17.26 -4.09 7.56
CA ALA A 49 -18.53 -4.42 8.17
C ALA A 49 -18.77 -5.93 8.13
N ASN A 50 -19.71 -6.42 8.91
CA ASN A 50 -20.17 -7.80 8.84
C ASN A 50 -21.25 -7.92 7.76
N GLY A 51 -21.19 -9.01 7.00
CA GLY A 51 -22.13 -9.28 5.92
C GLY A 51 -21.72 -8.70 4.58
N ASP A 52 -22.55 -8.87 3.58
CA ASP A 52 -22.35 -8.32 2.25
C ASP A 52 -22.93 -6.91 2.16
N GLU A 53 -22.04 -5.94 2.20
CA GLU A 53 -22.36 -4.52 2.10
C GLU A 53 -21.85 -3.89 0.79
N THR A 54 -21.52 -4.73 -0.21
CA THR A 54 -20.90 -4.24 -1.46
C THR A 54 -21.78 -3.30 -2.28
N GLU A 55 -23.09 -3.43 -2.18
CA GLU A 55 -24.05 -2.55 -2.84
C GLU A 55 -24.52 -1.38 -1.97
N ASN A 56 -24.11 -1.34 -0.72
CA ASN A 56 -24.52 -0.31 0.21
C ASN A 56 -23.59 0.90 0.16
N LEU A 57 -24.04 1.98 -0.47
CA LEU A 57 -23.29 3.23 -0.55
C LEU A 57 -23.24 4.02 0.79
N ASN A 58 -24.09 3.65 1.74
CA ASN A 58 -24.21 4.32 3.03
C ASN A 58 -24.01 3.33 4.18
N ILE A 59 -22.81 2.73 4.25
CA ILE A 59 -22.48 1.82 5.34
C ILE A 59 -22.59 2.55 6.67
N SER A 60 -23.46 2.07 7.53
CA SER A 60 -23.70 2.66 8.85
C SER A 60 -22.44 2.60 9.72
N MET A 61 -22.10 3.68 10.38
CA MET A 61 -21.01 3.72 11.36
C MET A 61 -21.28 2.84 12.59
N ASP A 62 -22.52 2.47 12.84
CA ASP A 62 -22.88 1.55 13.92
C ASP A 62 -22.51 0.09 13.58
N THR A 63 -22.50 -0.25 12.29
CA THR A 63 -22.21 -1.60 11.79
C THR A 63 -20.83 -1.72 11.14
N SER A 64 -20.18 -0.60 10.82
CA SER A 64 -18.87 -0.55 10.20
C SER A 64 -17.80 -0.05 11.16
N ARG A 65 -16.54 -0.38 10.86
CA ARG A 65 -15.39 0.12 11.61
C ARG A 65 -14.35 0.69 10.65
N LYS A 66 -13.74 1.78 11.06
CA LYS A 66 -12.61 2.36 10.33
C LYS A 66 -11.37 1.48 10.46
N THR A 67 -10.62 1.38 9.39
CA THR A 67 -9.35 0.69 9.36
C THR A 67 -8.31 1.47 8.55
N GLN A 68 -7.06 1.31 8.93
CA GLN A 68 -5.89 1.77 8.17
C GLN A 68 -5.19 0.60 7.46
N LEU A 69 -5.80 -0.56 7.48
CA LEU A 69 -5.26 -1.75 6.85
C LEU A 69 -5.90 -1.95 5.48
N THR A 70 -5.08 -2.23 4.49
CA THR A 70 -5.52 -2.53 3.12
C THR A 70 -5.43 -4.03 2.89
N TYR A 71 -6.57 -4.61 2.53
CA TYR A 71 -6.72 -6.04 2.30
C TYR A 71 -6.99 -6.29 0.83
N PHE A 72 -6.32 -7.26 0.23
CA PHE A 72 -6.58 -7.80 -1.11
C PHE A 72 -6.47 -6.82 -2.29
N LEU A 73 -6.63 -5.52 -2.07
CA LEU A 73 -6.49 -4.51 -3.10
C LEU A 73 -5.02 -4.13 -3.27
N SER A 74 -4.43 -4.48 -4.40
CA SER A 74 -3.03 -4.19 -4.68
C SER A 74 -2.84 -2.92 -5.52
N ASN A 75 -3.78 -2.63 -6.41
CA ASN A 75 -3.67 -1.47 -7.29
C ASN A 75 -5.03 -1.01 -7.81
N VAL A 76 -5.16 0.28 -8.06
CA VAL A 76 -6.23 0.89 -8.85
C VAL A 76 -5.59 1.66 -9.99
N SER A 77 -5.86 1.24 -11.22
CA SER A 77 -5.32 1.89 -12.42
C SER A 77 -6.40 2.75 -13.06
N VAL A 78 -6.02 3.91 -13.56
CA VAL A 78 -6.91 4.81 -14.27
C VAL A 78 -6.30 5.16 -15.62
N ARG A 79 -7.14 5.24 -16.65
CA ARG A 79 -6.73 5.78 -17.95
C ARG A 79 -6.69 7.29 -17.83
N THR A 80 -5.61 7.90 -18.25
CA THR A 80 -5.39 9.34 -18.09
C THR A 80 -4.70 9.92 -19.32
N ALA A 81 -4.63 11.24 -19.40
CA ALA A 81 -3.95 11.95 -20.49
C ALA A 81 -2.42 11.71 -20.45
N PRO A 82 -1.75 11.71 -21.61
CA PRO A 82 -0.35 11.34 -21.71
C PRO A 82 0.64 12.29 -21.01
N GLU A 83 0.22 13.50 -20.70
CA GLU A 83 1.00 14.47 -19.93
C GLU A 83 1.03 14.18 -18.43
N ASN A 84 0.13 13.35 -17.95
CA ASN A 84 0.12 12.96 -16.54
C ASN A 84 1.24 11.97 -16.24
N ARG A 85 1.87 12.17 -15.10
CA ARG A 85 3.04 11.44 -14.63
C ARG A 85 2.81 10.93 -13.21
N ALA A 86 3.61 9.97 -12.80
CA ALA A 86 3.61 9.49 -11.43
C ALA A 86 5.02 9.41 -10.84
N ILE A 87 5.08 9.63 -9.54
CA ILE A 87 6.27 9.40 -8.72
C ILE A 87 5.92 8.29 -7.73
N ILE A 88 6.72 7.24 -7.71
CA ILE A 88 6.56 6.15 -6.77
C ILE A 88 7.32 6.46 -5.49
N CYS A 89 6.66 6.43 -4.36
CA CYS A 89 7.27 6.46 -3.04
C CYS A 89 7.42 5.02 -2.55
N TYR A 90 8.63 4.50 -2.66
CA TYR A 90 8.96 3.12 -2.31
C TYR A 90 9.66 3.03 -0.96
N GLY A 91 9.18 2.15 -0.07
CA GLY A 91 9.80 2.08 1.24
C GLY A 91 9.20 1.08 2.24
N ASP A 92 9.47 1.37 3.50
CA ASP A 92 9.06 0.62 4.68
C ASP A 92 7.91 1.32 5.45
N SER A 93 7.84 1.11 6.77
CA SER A 93 6.81 1.71 7.62
C SER A 93 6.80 3.24 7.62
N ILE A 94 7.93 3.89 7.40
CA ILE A 94 8.00 5.35 7.36
C ILE A 94 7.33 5.86 6.08
N THR A 95 7.52 5.17 4.96
CA THR A 95 6.83 5.49 3.71
C THR A 95 5.36 5.05 3.72
N ALA A 96 5.00 4.03 4.50
CA ALA A 96 3.60 3.62 4.66
C ALA A 96 2.76 4.65 5.43
N GLN A 97 3.39 5.61 6.11
CA GLN A 97 2.71 6.70 6.82
C GLN A 97 2.25 7.80 5.86
N ASP A 98 2.07 8.99 6.37
CA ASP A 98 1.35 10.10 5.75
C ASP A 98 2.17 10.98 4.79
N TRP A 99 3.50 10.97 4.88
CA TRP A 99 4.32 11.87 4.05
C TRP A 99 4.08 11.78 2.53
N PRO A 100 3.76 10.60 1.92
CA PRO A 100 3.43 10.57 0.50
C PRO A 100 2.11 11.29 0.19
N ASP A 101 1.13 11.23 1.11
CA ASP A 101 -0.11 11.98 0.98
C ASP A 101 0.14 13.47 1.10
N ASP A 102 0.98 13.89 2.04
CA ASP A 102 1.39 15.29 2.20
C ASP A 102 2.13 15.81 0.96
N LEU A 103 2.99 14.97 0.37
CA LEU A 103 3.65 15.29 -0.89
C LEU A 103 2.62 15.48 -2.02
N GLN A 104 1.61 14.61 -2.12
CA GLN A 104 0.54 14.76 -3.10
C GLN A 104 -0.25 16.05 -2.90
N LEU A 105 -0.59 16.37 -1.66
CA LEU A 105 -1.30 17.61 -1.32
C LEU A 105 -0.44 18.83 -1.65
N ARG A 106 0.86 18.76 -1.38
CA ARG A 106 1.82 19.81 -1.72
C ARG A 106 1.95 20.00 -3.22
N CYS A 107 2.08 18.92 -4.00
CA CYS A 107 2.10 18.98 -5.45
C CYS A 107 0.88 19.72 -6.00
N ARG A 108 -0.31 19.39 -5.52
CA ARG A 108 -1.55 20.08 -5.94
C ARG A 108 -1.52 21.57 -5.59
N LYS A 109 -1.11 21.91 -4.36
CA LYS A 109 -1.04 23.29 -3.89
C LYS A 109 -0.07 24.13 -4.70
N ASP A 110 1.06 23.56 -5.09
CA ASP A 110 2.14 24.25 -5.79
C ASP A 110 1.95 24.20 -7.33
N GLY A 111 0.81 23.70 -7.82
CA GLY A 111 0.45 23.72 -9.25
C GLY A 111 0.92 22.52 -10.08
N PHE A 112 1.49 21.48 -9.45
CA PHE A 112 1.90 20.24 -10.13
C PHE A 112 0.71 19.28 -10.28
N GLN A 113 -0.32 19.71 -11.02
CA GLN A 113 -1.60 19.00 -11.14
C GLN A 113 -1.51 17.72 -11.97
N HIS A 114 -0.48 17.58 -12.79
CA HIS A 114 -0.24 16.40 -13.64
C HIS A 114 0.65 15.35 -12.96
N THR A 115 0.88 15.47 -11.66
CA THR A 115 1.74 14.54 -10.91
C THR A 115 0.94 13.76 -9.88
N ALA A 116 0.92 12.45 -10.02
CA ALA A 116 0.38 11.53 -9.04
C ALA A 116 1.49 10.97 -8.14
N ILE A 117 1.22 10.83 -6.86
CA ILE A 117 2.12 10.17 -5.91
C ILE A 117 1.56 8.80 -5.58
N ILE A 118 2.32 7.76 -5.89
CA ILE A 118 1.96 6.36 -5.68
C ILE A 118 2.77 5.80 -4.52
N ARG A 119 2.09 5.35 -3.49
CA ARG A 119 2.72 4.70 -2.34
C ARG A 119 2.91 3.21 -2.60
N ARG A 120 4.16 2.74 -2.48
CA ARG A 120 4.55 1.33 -2.53
C ARG A 120 5.40 1.01 -1.30
N ALA A 121 4.75 0.78 -0.19
CA ALA A 121 5.42 0.67 1.09
C ALA A 121 4.89 -0.51 1.92
N THR A 122 5.80 -1.21 2.57
CA THR A 122 5.46 -2.35 3.44
C THR A 122 6.15 -2.18 4.78
N SER A 123 5.35 -2.01 5.83
CA SER A 123 5.84 -1.84 7.19
C SER A 123 6.73 -3.00 7.61
N GLY A 124 7.83 -2.69 8.30
CA GLY A 124 8.78 -3.69 8.82
C GLY A 124 9.68 -4.32 7.75
N SER A 125 9.47 -4.02 6.46
CA SER A 125 10.29 -4.64 5.41
C SER A 125 11.74 -4.16 5.44
N ARG A 126 12.64 -5.07 5.11
CA ARG A 126 14.08 -4.82 4.93
C ARG A 126 14.46 -4.90 3.46
N ILE A 127 15.64 -4.38 3.11
CA ILE A 127 16.11 -4.36 1.71
C ILE A 127 16.53 -5.76 1.25
N LEU A 128 17.42 -6.40 2.01
CA LEU A 128 18.16 -7.58 1.56
C LEU A 128 17.61 -8.91 2.08
N ARG A 129 16.74 -8.89 3.05
CA ARG A 129 16.16 -10.13 3.60
C ARG A 129 14.77 -9.90 4.17
N GLU A 130 14.00 -10.96 4.19
CA GLU A 130 12.69 -10.96 4.83
C GLU A 130 12.84 -10.82 6.34
N TYR A 131 11.82 -10.21 6.96
CA TYR A 131 11.78 -10.02 8.39
C TYR A 131 10.64 -10.83 8.99
N HIS A 132 10.98 -11.71 9.90
CA HIS A 132 10.04 -12.50 10.68
C HIS A 132 10.19 -12.14 12.16
N CYS A 133 9.10 -12.12 12.90
CA CYS A 133 9.12 -11.95 14.34
C CYS A 133 8.08 -12.86 15.01
N LEU A 134 8.08 -12.89 16.34
CA LEU A 134 7.18 -13.74 17.11
C LEU A 134 5.69 -13.48 16.87
N THR A 135 5.35 -12.22 16.52
CA THR A 135 3.96 -11.80 16.35
C THR A 135 3.47 -12.01 14.91
N TYR A 136 4.36 -11.94 13.93
CA TYR A 136 4.02 -12.02 12.52
C TYR A 136 4.90 -13.05 11.82
N GLU A 137 4.29 -13.82 10.93
CA GLU A 137 5.02 -14.78 10.12
C GLU A 137 6.03 -14.08 9.20
N SER A 138 5.63 -12.95 8.62
CA SER A 138 6.48 -12.12 7.77
C SER A 138 5.96 -10.68 7.68
N TYR A 139 6.89 -9.73 7.56
CA TYR A 139 6.61 -8.35 7.16
C TYR A 139 6.66 -8.16 5.63
N GLY A 140 6.28 -9.18 4.89
CA GLY A 140 6.33 -9.18 3.43
C GLY A 140 7.71 -9.53 2.87
N LEU A 141 7.78 -9.57 1.55
CA LEU A 141 9.02 -9.84 0.84
C LEU A 141 10.06 -8.74 1.08
N MET A 142 11.32 -9.11 1.00
CA MET A 142 12.42 -8.13 1.04
C MET A 142 12.29 -7.10 -0.08
N GLY A 143 12.72 -5.87 0.21
CA GLY A 143 12.59 -4.74 -0.71
C GLY A 143 13.23 -4.98 -2.08
N ALA A 144 14.39 -5.61 -2.13
CA ALA A 144 15.02 -5.94 -3.42
C ALA A 144 14.15 -6.82 -4.33
N LYS A 145 13.40 -7.75 -3.76
CA LYS A 145 12.43 -8.57 -4.53
C LYS A 145 11.17 -7.79 -4.89
N ARG A 146 10.62 -7.02 -3.95
CA ARG A 146 9.43 -6.20 -4.19
C ARG A 146 9.65 -5.14 -5.26
N PHE A 147 10.84 -4.54 -5.29
CA PHE A 147 11.18 -3.45 -6.19
C PHE A 147 10.85 -3.78 -7.66
N ALA A 148 11.24 -4.96 -8.11
CA ALA A 148 11.03 -5.40 -9.49
C ALA A 148 9.54 -5.52 -9.89
N HIS A 149 8.65 -5.71 -8.92
CA HIS A 149 7.21 -5.88 -9.14
C HIS A 149 6.39 -4.64 -8.84
N GLU A 150 6.87 -3.79 -7.95
CA GLU A 150 6.10 -2.66 -7.43
C GLU A 150 6.51 -1.32 -8.04
N VAL A 151 7.76 -1.19 -8.48
CA VAL A 151 8.28 0.07 -9.03
C VAL A 151 8.01 0.22 -10.53
N PRO A 152 8.19 -0.79 -11.39
CA PRO A 152 7.81 -0.66 -12.78
C PRO A 152 6.28 -0.51 -12.90
N THR A 153 5.84 0.73 -13.13
CA THR A 153 4.42 1.11 -13.22
C THR A 153 4.27 2.04 -14.40
N ASP A 154 3.30 1.77 -15.27
CA ASP A 154 3.02 2.60 -16.42
C ASP A 154 2.71 4.04 -15.99
N GLY A 155 3.34 5.00 -16.65
CA GLY A 155 3.22 6.42 -16.34
C GLY A 155 4.05 6.91 -15.16
N ALA A 156 4.84 6.05 -14.51
CA ALA A 156 5.76 6.46 -13.47
C ALA A 156 7.13 6.84 -14.08
N ASP A 157 7.58 8.06 -13.82
CA ASP A 157 8.84 8.61 -14.34
C ASP A 157 9.96 8.64 -13.29
N ALA A 158 9.60 8.57 -12.02
CA ALA A 158 10.54 8.69 -10.92
C ALA A 158 10.17 7.80 -9.74
N VAL A 159 11.17 7.46 -8.94
CA VAL A 159 10.99 6.76 -7.67
C VAL A 159 11.75 7.48 -6.56
N ILE A 160 11.09 7.67 -5.44
CA ILE A 160 11.71 8.10 -4.18
C ILE A 160 11.83 6.87 -3.31
N ILE A 161 13.05 6.48 -2.97
CA ILE A 161 13.32 5.31 -2.14
C ILE A 161 13.67 5.77 -0.72
N GLN A 162 12.84 5.36 0.23
CA GLN A 162 13.08 5.58 1.66
C GLN A 162 12.92 4.23 2.36
N GLN A 163 14.02 3.50 2.47
CA GLN A 163 14.08 2.15 3.04
C GLN A 163 15.45 1.89 3.65
N GLY A 164 15.56 0.91 4.55
CA GLY A 164 16.83 0.45 5.13
C GLY A 164 16.91 0.61 6.64
N ILE A 165 16.03 1.40 7.26
CA ILE A 165 16.06 1.54 8.73
C ILE A 165 15.92 0.18 9.43
N ASN A 166 15.08 -0.71 8.90
CA ASN A 166 14.88 -2.05 9.47
C ASN A 166 16.08 -2.99 9.25
N ASP A 167 16.92 -2.71 8.26
CA ASP A 167 18.18 -3.43 8.08
C ASP A 167 19.21 -3.01 9.14
N ILE A 168 19.15 -1.76 9.59
CA ILE A 168 20.06 -1.17 10.59
C ILE A 168 19.63 -1.55 12.01
N ILE A 169 18.38 -1.29 12.37
CA ILE A 169 17.89 -1.52 13.74
C ILE A 169 17.53 -2.98 14.04
N HIS A 170 17.22 -3.76 12.99
CA HIS A 170 16.89 -5.19 13.09
C HIS A 170 17.77 -6.04 12.16
N PRO A 171 19.09 -5.94 12.26
CA PRO A 171 20.00 -6.46 11.25
C PRO A 171 19.92 -7.99 11.09
N VAL A 172 19.78 -8.71 12.19
CA VAL A 172 19.66 -10.18 12.19
C VAL A 172 18.25 -10.56 12.57
N GLY A 173 17.25 -10.17 11.82
CA GLY A 173 15.86 -10.40 12.11
C GLY A 173 15.58 -11.81 12.60
N THR A 174 15.76 -12.04 13.86
CA THR A 174 15.37 -13.26 14.51
C THR A 174 14.23 -12.96 15.44
N GLN A 175 13.37 -13.90 15.57
CA GLN A 175 12.27 -13.85 16.50
C GLN A 175 12.71 -13.67 17.96
N VAL A 176 13.94 -14.08 18.26
CA VAL A 176 14.49 -14.13 19.63
C VAL A 176 15.21 -12.82 19.97
N ASN A 177 15.93 -12.24 19.03
CA ASN A 177 16.67 -11.00 19.25
C ASN A 177 16.74 -10.16 17.97
N PRO A 178 15.72 -9.34 17.71
CA PRO A 178 15.65 -8.51 16.50
C PRO A 178 16.73 -7.42 16.44
N PHE A 179 17.34 -7.07 17.56
CA PHE A 179 18.38 -6.03 17.65
C PHE A 179 19.80 -6.58 17.56
N ARG A 180 19.95 -7.85 17.28
CA ARG A 180 21.28 -8.44 17.14
C ARG A 180 21.98 -7.85 15.92
N PRO A 181 23.22 -7.34 16.05
CA PRO A 181 23.98 -6.77 14.94
C PRO A 181 24.14 -7.77 13.80
N MET A 182 24.15 -7.28 12.56
CA MET A 182 24.62 -8.10 11.46
C MET A 182 26.09 -8.43 11.72
N SER A 183 26.42 -9.70 11.72
CA SER A 183 27.79 -10.10 11.46
C SER A 183 28.08 -9.83 9.99
N ASP A 184 29.12 -9.11 9.70
CA ASP A 184 29.63 -8.86 8.36
C ASP A 184 29.80 -10.16 7.56
#